data_562d04c2a384a4147aad38b1c9846752
#
_entry.id   562d04c2a384a4147aad38b1c9846752
#
_cell.length_a   1.000
_cell.length_b   1.000
_cell.length_c   1.000
_cell.angle_alpha   90.00
_cell.angle_beta   90.00
_cell.angle_gamma   90.00
#
_symmetry.space_group_name_H-M   'P 1'
#
loop_
_entity.id
_entity.type
_entity.pdbx_description
1 polymer ?
#
loop_
_entity_poly.entity_id
_entity_poly.type
_entity_poly.pdbx_seq_one_letter_code
_entity_poly.pdbx_strand_id
1 'polypeptide(L)'
;MARQRLYGSRKETPPMSAPAGTAAEAAERAEGRREARSAAALERWQPKTELGKKVKSGEITDIRQILDKGLKIREAEIVDKLVPNLTSDFVLIGQAHGKFGGGKRRLIKQTQKKTAEGNKPNFTAMSIIGNSDGYFGVATGTAKESMPAREKALRNAKMNIQQVARGCGEWKCVCGEPHSLPFKVEGRSGSVRVKLMPAPKGTGLACEGEIKKLLSVAGYKDMWTKTYGQTRKKINFINATVKALKKATEMKVKGVKPKIGPLSS
;
A
#
# COMPACT_ATOMS: atom_id res chain seq x y z
N MET A 1 35.25 22.68 -61.86
CA MET A 1 34.60 23.62 -60.87
C MET A 1 34.20 22.80 -59.64
N ALA A 2 35.00 22.88 -58.58
CA ALA A 2 34.82 22.15 -57.34
C ALA A 2 33.97 22.96 -56.37
N ARG A 3 32.84 22.40 -55.89
CA ARG A 3 32.01 23.00 -54.84
C ARG A 3 32.61 22.67 -53.46
N GLN A 4 33.22 23.64 -52.83
CA GLN A 4 33.59 23.61 -51.41
C GLN A 4 32.34 23.60 -50.53
N ARG A 5 32.17 22.55 -49.73
CA ARG A 5 31.15 22.52 -48.65
C ARG A 5 31.75 23.21 -47.44
N LEU A 6 31.12 24.31 -47.03
CA LEU A 6 31.40 25.01 -45.80
C LEU A 6 30.90 24.17 -44.61
N TYR A 7 31.82 23.65 -43.80
CA TYR A 7 31.55 22.98 -42.52
C TYR A 7 31.27 24.09 -41.48
N GLY A 8 30.02 24.26 -41.11
CA GLY A 8 29.62 25.13 -40.00
C GLY A 8 30.20 24.62 -38.67
N SER A 9 30.89 25.50 -37.97
CA SER A 9 31.44 25.28 -36.62
C SER A 9 30.32 24.85 -35.64
N ARG A 10 30.41 23.65 -35.09
CA ARG A 10 29.60 23.26 -33.93
C ARG A 10 29.97 24.16 -32.75
N LYS A 11 29.02 24.94 -32.28
CA LYS A 11 29.12 25.61 -30.98
C LYS A 11 29.18 24.54 -29.91
N GLU A 12 30.30 24.46 -29.23
CA GLU A 12 30.49 23.60 -28.03
C GLU A 12 29.55 24.12 -26.95
N THR A 13 28.56 23.30 -26.59
CA THR A 13 27.76 23.53 -25.38
C THR A 13 28.66 23.28 -24.16
N PRO A 14 28.72 24.19 -23.18
CA PRO A 14 29.52 23.97 -22.00
C PRO A 14 28.99 22.77 -21.22
N PRO A 15 29.84 21.97 -20.58
CA PRO A 15 29.42 20.85 -19.79
C PRO A 15 28.61 21.35 -18.58
N MET A 16 27.35 20.97 -18.49
CA MET A 16 26.57 21.13 -17.29
C MET A 16 27.10 20.17 -16.20
N SER A 17 28.10 20.62 -15.47
CA SER A 17 28.54 19.98 -14.23
C SER A 17 27.53 20.32 -13.11
N ALA A 18 26.41 19.61 -13.06
CA ALA A 18 25.66 19.51 -11.84
C ALA A 18 26.41 18.55 -10.91
N PRO A 19 26.68 18.89 -9.65
CA PRO A 19 27.29 17.95 -8.71
C PRO A 19 26.36 16.77 -8.57
N ALA A 20 26.86 15.58 -8.88
CA ALA A 20 26.18 14.31 -8.67
C ALA A 20 26.07 14.08 -7.16
N GLY A 21 25.02 14.61 -6.55
CA GLY A 21 24.61 14.18 -5.22
C GLY A 21 24.29 12.70 -5.29
N THR A 22 24.80 11.94 -4.34
CA THR A 22 24.61 10.50 -4.29
C THR A 22 23.11 10.16 -4.35
N ALA A 23 22.75 9.02 -4.94
CA ALA A 23 21.35 8.60 -5.03
C ALA A 23 20.64 8.59 -3.66
N ALA A 24 21.41 8.42 -2.57
CA ALA A 24 20.97 8.54 -1.19
C ALA A 24 20.52 9.96 -0.82
N GLU A 25 21.31 10.98 -1.13
CA GLU A 25 20.96 12.38 -0.86
C GLU A 25 19.73 12.85 -1.66
N ALA A 26 19.57 12.34 -2.88
CA ALA A 26 18.39 12.61 -3.68
C ALA A 26 17.13 11.95 -3.08
N ALA A 27 17.26 10.77 -2.49
CA ALA A 27 16.19 10.08 -1.80
C ALA A 27 15.78 10.80 -0.52
N GLU A 28 16.74 11.22 0.33
CA GLU A 28 16.50 11.98 1.55
C GLU A 28 15.81 13.33 1.27
N ARG A 29 16.28 14.05 0.25
CA ARG A 29 15.62 15.31 -0.19
C ARG A 29 14.20 15.09 -0.69
N ALA A 30 13.94 13.95 -1.35
CA ALA A 30 12.60 13.59 -1.81
C ALA A 30 11.68 13.22 -0.64
N GLU A 31 12.20 12.54 0.38
CA GLU A 31 11.47 12.21 1.61
C GLU A 31 11.14 13.47 2.42
N GLY A 32 12.11 14.34 2.69
CA GLY A 32 11.88 15.61 3.37
C GLY A 32 10.87 16.52 2.65
N ARG A 33 10.85 16.52 1.30
CA ARG A 33 9.82 17.24 0.53
C ARG A 33 8.43 16.63 0.68
N ARG A 34 8.34 15.30 0.83
CA ARG A 34 7.06 14.60 1.06
C ARG A 34 6.52 14.91 2.45
N GLU A 35 7.36 14.86 3.45
CA GLU A 35 7.02 15.20 4.83
C GLU A 35 6.57 16.65 4.98
N ALA A 36 7.31 17.59 4.40
CA ALA A 36 6.93 19.00 4.41
C ALA A 36 5.58 19.26 3.71
N ARG A 37 5.29 18.54 2.60
CA ARG A 37 4.00 18.63 1.91
C ARG A 37 2.87 18.03 2.74
N SER A 38 3.10 16.93 3.43
CA SER A 38 2.09 16.30 4.29
C SER A 38 1.79 17.17 5.51
N ALA A 39 2.81 17.77 6.14
CA ALA A 39 2.64 18.70 7.25
C ALA A 39 1.84 19.95 6.83
N ALA A 40 2.20 20.58 5.71
CA ALA A 40 1.47 21.74 5.18
C ALA A 40 0.02 21.40 4.78
N ALA A 41 -0.24 20.17 4.34
CA ALA A 41 -1.60 19.71 4.04
C ALA A 41 -2.43 19.52 5.32
N LEU A 42 -1.82 19.02 6.40
CA LEU A 42 -2.46 18.86 7.70
C LEU A 42 -2.81 20.20 8.38
N GLU A 43 -1.95 21.21 8.24
CA GLU A 43 -2.21 22.57 8.76
C GLU A 43 -3.42 23.21 8.06
N ARG A 44 -3.53 23.05 6.74
CA ARG A 44 -4.64 23.59 5.93
C ARG A 44 -5.94 22.80 6.08
N TRP A 45 -5.87 21.61 6.69
CA TRP A 45 -7.03 20.74 6.81
C TRP A 45 -8.11 21.34 7.71
N GLN A 46 -9.32 21.49 7.16
CA GLN A 46 -10.52 21.85 7.90
C GLN A 46 -11.44 20.63 8.00
N PRO A 47 -11.62 20.06 9.19
CA PRO A 47 -12.43 18.87 9.37
C PRO A 47 -13.90 19.16 9.09
N LYS A 48 -14.52 18.31 8.29
CA LYS A 48 -15.95 18.38 7.97
C LYS A 48 -16.77 17.44 8.83
N THR A 49 -16.18 16.34 9.29
CA THR A 49 -16.85 15.33 10.12
C THR A 49 -16.64 15.61 11.60
N GLU A 50 -17.58 15.16 12.44
CA GLU A 50 -17.45 15.25 13.92
C GLU A 50 -16.20 14.55 14.42
N LEU A 51 -15.89 13.37 13.83
CA LEU A 51 -14.69 12.62 14.16
C LEU A 51 -13.43 13.42 13.80
N GLY A 52 -13.41 14.07 12.63
CA GLY A 52 -12.32 14.96 12.23
C GLY A 52 -12.13 16.13 13.18
N LYS A 53 -13.21 16.73 13.69
CA LYS A 53 -13.16 17.81 14.68
C LYS A 53 -12.55 17.33 16.00
N LYS A 54 -12.95 16.16 16.50
CA LYS A 54 -12.40 15.54 17.73
C LYS A 54 -10.93 15.17 17.61
N VAL A 55 -10.49 14.73 16.43
CA VAL A 55 -9.08 14.46 16.17
C VAL A 55 -8.28 15.77 16.06
N LYS A 56 -8.86 16.83 15.48
CA LYS A 56 -8.20 18.13 15.39
C LYS A 56 -8.07 18.80 16.76
N SER A 57 -9.08 18.70 17.62
CA SER A 57 -9.04 19.21 19.01
C SER A 57 -8.09 18.42 19.92
N GLY A 58 -7.69 17.21 19.55
CA GLY A 58 -6.82 16.36 20.37
C GLY A 58 -7.55 15.46 21.36
N GLU A 59 -8.89 15.39 21.32
CA GLU A 59 -9.68 14.47 22.17
C GLU A 59 -9.38 12.99 21.84
N ILE A 60 -9.07 12.71 20.58
CA ILE A 60 -8.70 11.39 20.10
C ILE A 60 -7.26 11.46 19.61
N THR A 61 -6.36 10.79 20.32
CA THR A 61 -4.93 10.71 20.01
C THR A 61 -4.57 9.40 19.33
N ASP A 62 -5.30 8.32 19.64
CA ASP A 62 -5.01 6.97 19.14
C ASP A 62 -6.03 6.50 18.11
N ILE A 63 -5.55 5.95 17.00
CA ILE A 63 -6.40 5.35 15.97
C ILE A 63 -7.16 4.11 16.50
N ARG A 64 -6.63 3.43 17.52
CA ARG A 64 -7.29 2.27 18.15
C ARG A 64 -8.66 2.61 18.69
N GLN A 65 -8.82 3.78 19.32
CA GLN A 65 -10.09 4.23 19.86
C GLN A 65 -11.18 4.33 18.78
N ILE A 66 -10.78 4.66 17.55
CA ILE A 66 -11.69 4.75 16.41
C ILE A 66 -12.04 3.35 15.89
N LEU A 67 -11.02 2.48 15.75
CA LEU A 67 -11.19 1.13 15.19
C LEU A 67 -11.95 0.22 16.15
N ASP A 68 -11.68 0.28 17.46
CA ASP A 68 -12.36 -0.52 18.50
C ASP A 68 -13.85 -0.13 18.62
N LYS A 69 -14.16 1.15 18.48
CA LYS A 69 -15.56 1.65 18.44
C LYS A 69 -16.26 1.38 17.10
N GLY A 70 -15.53 0.88 16.08
CA GLY A 70 -16.08 0.60 14.76
C GLY A 70 -16.50 1.86 13.98
N LEU A 71 -15.95 3.03 14.30
CA LEU A 71 -16.29 4.29 13.65
C LEU A 71 -15.69 4.34 12.23
N LYS A 72 -16.50 4.77 11.26
CA LYS A 72 -16.03 4.90 9.88
C LYS A 72 -15.24 6.18 9.66
N ILE A 73 -14.01 6.03 9.22
CA ILE A 73 -13.14 7.14 8.81
C ILE A 73 -13.58 7.61 7.41
N ARG A 74 -13.97 8.89 7.28
CA ARG A 74 -14.43 9.49 6.02
C ARG A 74 -13.45 10.53 5.46
N GLU A 75 -12.47 10.93 6.24
CA GLU A 75 -11.41 11.88 5.86
C GLU A 75 -10.06 11.20 5.96
N ALA A 76 -9.24 11.31 4.91
CA ALA A 76 -7.93 10.67 4.85
C ALA A 76 -6.92 11.32 5.80
N GLU A 77 -7.09 12.61 6.03
CA GLU A 77 -6.23 13.45 6.86
C GLU A 77 -6.26 13.03 8.34
N ILE A 78 -7.38 12.42 8.81
CA ILE A 78 -7.47 11.83 10.15
C ILE A 78 -6.38 10.79 10.36
N VAL A 79 -6.17 9.94 9.35
CA VAL A 79 -5.18 8.86 9.41
C VAL A 79 -3.76 9.42 9.34
N ASP A 80 -3.54 10.44 8.51
CA ASP A 80 -2.23 11.10 8.40
C ASP A 80 -1.81 11.76 9.72
N LYS A 81 -2.77 12.24 10.52
CA LYS A 81 -2.50 12.84 11.84
C LYS A 81 -2.28 11.77 12.93
N LEU A 82 -3.07 10.69 12.92
CA LEU A 82 -3.04 9.67 13.99
C LEU A 82 -1.99 8.57 13.78
N VAL A 83 -1.58 8.31 12.54
CA VAL A 83 -0.60 7.28 12.21
C VAL A 83 0.57 7.91 11.48
N PRO A 84 1.63 8.26 12.19
CA PRO A 84 2.87 8.71 11.56
C PRO A 84 3.52 7.57 10.76
N ASN A 85 4.45 7.90 9.87
CA ASN A 85 5.26 6.95 9.10
C ASN A 85 4.45 5.99 8.21
N LEU A 86 3.41 6.51 7.55
CA LEU A 86 2.65 5.74 6.57
C LEU A 86 3.47 5.51 5.29
N THR A 87 3.82 4.26 5.05
CA THR A 87 4.36 3.81 3.76
C THR A 87 3.23 3.50 2.80
N SER A 88 3.42 3.81 1.51
CA SER A 88 2.42 3.54 0.48
C SER A 88 3.05 2.82 -0.71
N ASP A 89 2.41 1.75 -1.13
CA ASP A 89 2.81 0.96 -2.29
C ASP A 89 1.63 0.74 -3.24
N PHE A 90 1.94 0.49 -4.52
CA PHE A 90 0.94 0.19 -5.51
C PHE A 90 1.05 -1.25 -6.01
N VAL A 91 -0.10 -1.85 -6.26
CA VAL A 91 -0.22 -3.20 -6.77
C VAL A 91 -0.21 -3.23 -8.29
N LEU A 92 0.50 -4.17 -8.86
CA LEU A 92 0.54 -4.42 -10.30
C LEU A 92 -0.71 -5.20 -10.75
N ILE A 93 -1.82 -4.49 -11.03
CA ILE A 93 -3.12 -5.08 -11.39
C ILE A 93 -3.37 -5.13 -12.89
N GLY A 94 -2.71 -4.27 -13.68
CA GLY A 94 -2.85 -4.18 -15.12
C GLY A 94 -2.24 -5.38 -15.84
N GLN A 95 -2.68 -5.60 -17.08
CA GLN A 95 -2.06 -6.56 -17.98
C GLN A 95 -0.95 -5.89 -18.79
N ALA A 96 0.05 -6.66 -19.20
CA ALA A 96 1.00 -6.24 -20.21
C ALA A 96 0.27 -6.07 -21.55
N HIS A 97 0.52 -4.97 -22.26
CA HIS A 97 -0.09 -4.73 -23.55
C HIS A 97 0.80 -5.30 -24.67
N GLY A 98 0.16 -5.99 -25.60
CA GLY A 98 0.73 -6.42 -26.87
C GLY A 98 1.66 -7.64 -26.80
N LYS A 99 2.02 -8.13 -28.01
CA LYS A 99 2.88 -9.30 -28.23
C LYS A 99 4.27 -9.12 -27.60
N PHE A 100 4.76 -7.89 -27.53
CA PHE A 100 6.09 -7.53 -27.03
C PHE A 100 6.10 -6.98 -25.59
N GLY A 101 4.98 -7.06 -24.86
CA GLY A 101 4.86 -6.52 -23.48
C GLY A 101 5.64 -7.29 -22.42
N GLY A 102 6.40 -8.33 -22.78
CA GLY A 102 7.31 -9.06 -21.89
C GLY A 102 6.64 -9.73 -20.68
N GLY A 103 5.34 -9.93 -20.71
CA GLY A 103 4.60 -10.54 -19.58
C GLY A 103 4.55 -9.71 -18.28
N LYS A 104 5.23 -8.56 -18.22
CA LYS A 104 5.26 -7.69 -17.04
C LYS A 104 3.89 -7.03 -16.82
N ARG A 105 3.38 -7.10 -15.60
CA ARG A 105 2.15 -6.42 -15.21
C ARG A 105 2.40 -4.93 -15.05
N ARG A 106 1.38 -4.12 -15.37
CA ARG A 106 1.38 -2.68 -15.15
C ARG A 106 0.65 -2.33 -13.84
N LEU A 107 1.00 -1.21 -13.27
CA LEU A 107 0.40 -0.66 -12.06
C LEU A 107 -1.10 -0.38 -12.23
N ILE A 108 -1.47 0.12 -13.40
CA ILE A 108 -2.82 0.59 -13.71
C ILE A 108 -3.48 -0.38 -14.68
N LYS A 109 -4.72 -0.72 -14.38
CA LYS A 109 -5.61 -1.43 -15.29
C LYS A 109 -6.40 -0.40 -16.08
N GLN A 110 -6.23 -0.39 -17.40
CA GLN A 110 -7.02 0.42 -18.31
C GLN A 110 -8.19 -0.42 -18.85
N THR A 111 -9.37 0.15 -18.81
CA THR A 111 -10.59 -0.39 -19.43
C THR A 111 -11.22 0.69 -20.28
N GLN A 112 -11.99 0.32 -21.29
CA GLN A 112 -12.70 1.26 -22.16
C GLN A 112 -14.19 0.94 -22.15
N LYS A 113 -15.03 1.98 -22.09
CA LYS A 113 -16.46 1.90 -22.28
C LYS A 113 -16.80 2.51 -23.64
N LYS A 114 -17.48 1.75 -24.47
CA LYS A 114 -17.97 2.25 -25.76
C LYS A 114 -19.21 3.13 -25.54
N THR A 115 -19.19 4.34 -26.07
CA THR A 115 -20.30 5.30 -26.04
C THR A 115 -20.60 5.76 -27.45
N ALA A 116 -21.73 6.44 -27.68
CA ALA A 116 -22.09 7.02 -28.97
C ALA A 116 -21.01 7.97 -29.50
N GLU A 117 -20.31 8.70 -28.62
CA GLU A 117 -19.26 9.65 -28.92
C GLU A 117 -17.87 9.02 -29.11
N GLY A 118 -17.74 7.67 -28.98
CA GLY A 118 -16.49 6.94 -29.03
C GLY A 118 -16.13 6.21 -27.74
N ASN A 119 -14.89 5.78 -27.62
CA ASN A 119 -14.41 5.01 -26.47
C ASN A 119 -13.97 5.92 -25.33
N LYS A 120 -14.63 5.80 -24.17
CA LYS A 120 -14.21 6.51 -22.94
C LYS A 120 -13.30 5.61 -22.11
N PRO A 121 -11.99 5.95 -21.94
CA PRO A 121 -11.07 5.18 -21.12
C PRO A 121 -11.37 5.36 -19.63
N ASN A 122 -11.11 4.31 -18.83
CA ASN A 122 -11.19 4.33 -17.39
C ASN A 122 -9.97 3.61 -16.79
N PHE A 123 -9.26 4.30 -15.89
CA PHE A 123 -8.06 3.81 -15.25
C PHE A 123 -8.36 3.39 -13.83
N THR A 124 -7.94 2.19 -13.46
CA THR A 124 -8.08 1.67 -12.10
C THR A 124 -6.69 1.42 -11.52
N ALA A 125 -6.43 1.97 -10.34
CA ALA A 125 -5.25 1.70 -9.54
C ALA A 125 -5.65 1.05 -8.22
N MET A 126 -4.76 0.26 -7.61
CA MET A 126 -4.93 -0.32 -6.28
C MET A 126 -3.72 0.04 -5.44
N SER A 127 -3.95 0.66 -4.29
CA SER A 127 -2.91 1.05 -3.34
C SER A 127 -3.00 0.24 -2.06
N ILE A 128 -1.83 0.05 -1.47
CA ILE A 128 -1.62 -0.52 -0.14
C ILE A 128 -0.94 0.56 0.68
N ILE A 129 -1.39 0.77 1.89
CA ILE A 129 -0.75 1.67 2.86
C ILE A 129 -0.61 0.96 4.19
N GLY A 130 0.34 1.36 5.00
CA GLY A 130 0.50 0.91 6.39
C GLY A 130 1.74 1.49 7.04
N ASN A 131 1.93 1.17 8.30
CA ASN A 131 3.01 1.68 9.12
C ASN A 131 4.02 0.61 9.57
N SER A 132 3.93 -0.61 9.03
CA SER A 132 4.74 -1.78 9.45
C SER A 132 4.55 -2.22 10.92
N ASP A 133 3.64 -1.58 11.67
CA ASP A 133 3.37 -1.85 13.09
C ASP A 133 2.00 -2.48 13.35
N GLY A 134 1.36 -3.01 12.31
CA GLY A 134 0.09 -3.72 12.44
C GLY A 134 -1.12 -2.91 11.99
N TYR A 135 -0.94 -1.78 11.32
CA TYR A 135 -1.99 -1.08 10.62
C TYR A 135 -1.76 -1.12 9.13
N PHE A 136 -2.78 -1.47 8.39
CA PHE A 136 -2.73 -1.46 6.94
C PHE A 136 -4.08 -1.05 6.34
N GLY A 137 -4.05 -0.51 5.14
CA GLY A 137 -5.23 -0.16 4.38
C GLY A 137 -5.05 -0.52 2.92
N VAL A 138 -6.10 -1.05 2.32
CA VAL A 138 -6.10 -1.41 0.89
C VAL A 138 -7.37 -0.90 0.25
N ALA A 139 -7.21 -0.21 -0.88
CA ALA A 139 -8.35 0.21 -1.68
C ALA A 139 -8.02 0.38 -3.16
N THR A 140 -9.07 0.46 -3.94
CA THR A 140 -9.01 0.77 -5.37
C THR A 140 -9.52 2.16 -5.64
N GLY A 141 -8.91 2.83 -6.61
CA GLY A 141 -9.37 4.11 -7.14
C GLY A 141 -9.57 4.03 -8.65
N THR A 142 -10.61 4.65 -9.16
CA THR A 142 -10.91 4.71 -10.58
C THR A 142 -11.12 6.15 -11.02
N ALA A 143 -10.55 6.53 -12.16
CA ALA A 143 -10.70 7.85 -12.76
C ALA A 143 -10.54 7.79 -14.28
N LYS A 144 -10.81 8.91 -14.97
CA LYS A 144 -10.60 9.06 -16.42
C LYS A 144 -9.12 9.11 -16.79
N GLU A 145 -8.27 9.55 -15.86
CA GLU A 145 -6.83 9.70 -16.03
C GLU A 145 -6.05 8.83 -15.01
N SER A 146 -4.76 8.63 -15.27
CA SER A 146 -3.91 7.76 -14.48
C SER A 146 -3.52 8.35 -13.11
N MET A 147 -3.19 9.65 -13.06
CA MET A 147 -2.78 10.31 -11.81
C MET A 147 -3.92 10.44 -10.81
N PRO A 148 -5.11 10.98 -11.19
CA PRO A 148 -6.26 11.03 -10.28
C PRO A 148 -6.72 9.65 -9.79
N ALA A 149 -6.56 8.59 -10.62
CA ALA A 149 -6.87 7.23 -10.18
C ALA A 149 -5.97 6.75 -9.05
N ARG A 150 -4.65 7.09 -9.09
CA ARG A 150 -3.70 6.76 -8.03
C ARG A 150 -3.99 7.54 -6.74
N GLU A 151 -4.20 8.84 -6.83
CA GLU A 151 -4.54 9.70 -5.68
C GLU A 151 -5.83 9.23 -5.00
N LYS A 152 -6.85 8.93 -5.79
CA LYS A 152 -8.10 8.37 -5.29
C LYS A 152 -7.91 7.01 -4.62
N ALA A 153 -7.04 6.15 -5.17
CA ALA A 153 -6.72 4.87 -4.55
C ALA A 153 -6.06 5.06 -3.18
N LEU A 154 -5.05 5.96 -3.08
CA LEU A 154 -4.38 6.27 -1.82
C LEU A 154 -5.35 6.84 -0.78
N ARG A 155 -6.17 7.81 -1.17
CA ARG A 155 -7.18 8.40 -0.27
C ARG A 155 -8.17 7.35 0.24
N ASN A 156 -8.67 6.50 -0.65
CA ASN A 156 -9.58 5.41 -0.26
C ASN A 156 -8.88 4.38 0.64
N ALA A 157 -7.59 4.09 0.42
CA ALA A 157 -6.84 3.16 1.25
C ALA A 157 -6.64 3.71 2.68
N LYS A 158 -6.40 5.01 2.85
CA LYS A 158 -6.35 5.68 4.16
C LYS A 158 -7.69 5.57 4.89
N MET A 159 -8.81 5.80 4.20
CA MET A 159 -10.14 5.64 4.80
C MET A 159 -10.49 4.19 5.16
N ASN A 160 -9.80 3.22 4.57
CA ASN A 160 -10.03 1.78 4.74
C ASN A 160 -8.95 1.12 5.62
N ILE A 161 -8.36 1.88 6.54
CA ILE A 161 -7.34 1.37 7.43
C ILE A 161 -7.91 0.34 8.39
N GLN A 162 -7.17 -0.73 8.62
CA GLN A 162 -7.53 -1.86 9.47
C GLN A 162 -6.35 -2.24 10.34
N GLN A 163 -6.64 -2.79 11.50
CA GLN A 163 -5.66 -3.34 12.40
C GLN A 163 -5.46 -4.84 12.13
N VAL A 164 -4.24 -5.35 12.34
CA VAL A 164 -3.94 -6.76 12.24
C VAL A 164 -3.39 -7.32 13.54
N ALA A 165 -3.76 -8.56 13.84
CA ALA A 165 -3.20 -9.32 14.93
C ALA A 165 -1.86 -9.93 14.48
N ARG A 166 -0.78 -9.59 15.19
CA ARG A 166 0.55 -10.19 15.02
C ARG A 166 0.89 -11.07 16.23
N GLY A 167 1.63 -12.12 16.00
CA GLY A 167 2.03 -13.03 17.07
C GLY A 167 3.06 -14.03 16.58
N CYS A 168 3.31 -15.06 17.35
CA CYS A 168 4.08 -16.23 16.95
C CYS A 168 3.24 -17.47 17.25
N GLY A 169 2.58 -18.02 16.23
CA GLY A 169 1.72 -19.19 16.34
C GLY A 169 2.40 -20.50 15.90
N GLU A 170 3.70 -20.44 15.64
CA GLU A 170 4.47 -21.62 15.25
C GLU A 170 5.02 -22.33 16.51
N TRP A 171 4.69 -23.60 16.67
CA TRP A 171 5.08 -24.39 17.85
C TRP A 171 6.60 -24.63 17.97
N LYS A 172 7.33 -24.56 16.86
CA LYS A 172 8.80 -24.65 16.83
C LYS A 172 9.51 -23.35 17.19
N CYS A 173 8.79 -22.24 17.28
CA CYS A 173 9.37 -20.93 17.51
C CYS A 173 9.02 -20.42 18.91
N VAL A 174 10.01 -20.36 19.79
CA VAL A 174 9.85 -19.91 21.19
C VAL A 174 10.21 -18.42 21.36
N CYS A 175 10.15 -17.62 20.28
CA CYS A 175 10.65 -16.25 20.30
C CYS A 175 9.77 -15.24 21.05
N GLY A 176 8.47 -15.49 21.21
CA GLY A 176 7.53 -14.55 21.84
C GLY A 176 7.33 -13.18 21.12
N GLU A 177 8.01 -12.98 19.98
CA GLU A 177 7.94 -11.76 19.19
C GLU A 177 6.75 -11.75 18.21
N PRO A 178 6.16 -10.59 17.90
CA PRO A 178 5.04 -10.46 16.96
C PRO A 178 5.52 -10.41 15.50
N HIS A 179 6.22 -11.45 15.01
CA HIS A 179 6.76 -11.49 13.66
C HIS A 179 5.88 -12.18 12.62
N SER A 180 4.90 -12.97 13.08
CA SER A 180 4.05 -13.79 12.23
C SER A 180 2.57 -13.72 12.65
N LEU A 181 1.77 -14.68 12.20
CA LEU A 181 0.37 -14.85 12.60
C LEU A 181 0.26 -15.69 13.89
N PRO A 182 -0.75 -15.44 14.73
CA PRO A 182 -1.00 -16.25 15.92
C PRO A 182 -1.53 -17.65 15.59
N PHE A 183 -2.19 -17.84 14.46
CA PHE A 183 -2.75 -19.11 14.00
C PHE A 183 -3.03 -19.10 12.50
N LYS A 184 -3.29 -20.25 11.92
CA LYS A 184 -3.62 -20.43 10.50
C LYS A 184 -4.99 -19.81 10.17
N VAL A 185 -5.05 -19.00 9.11
CA VAL A 185 -6.26 -18.32 8.67
C VAL A 185 -6.50 -18.54 7.19
N GLU A 186 -7.78 -18.57 6.79
CA GLU A 186 -8.18 -18.69 5.39
C GLU A 186 -9.12 -17.56 4.99
N GLY A 187 -8.81 -16.90 3.83
CA GLY A 187 -9.66 -15.90 3.22
C GLY A 187 -10.06 -16.27 1.80
N ARG A 188 -11.26 -15.86 1.39
CA ARG A 188 -11.80 -16.12 0.05
C ARG A 188 -12.35 -14.84 -0.59
N SER A 189 -12.05 -14.66 -1.87
CA SER A 189 -12.65 -13.60 -2.69
C SER A 189 -12.89 -14.11 -4.12
N GLY A 190 -14.15 -14.31 -4.48
CA GLY A 190 -14.53 -15.02 -5.70
C GLY A 190 -14.03 -16.46 -5.69
N SER A 191 -13.34 -16.88 -6.76
CA SER A 191 -12.73 -18.22 -6.85
C SER A 191 -11.39 -18.34 -6.11
N VAL A 192 -10.77 -17.22 -5.71
CA VAL A 192 -9.46 -17.22 -5.07
C VAL A 192 -9.61 -17.55 -3.58
N ARG A 193 -8.84 -18.52 -3.10
CA ARG A 193 -8.68 -18.85 -1.68
C ARG A 193 -7.21 -18.68 -1.32
N VAL A 194 -6.96 -18.04 -0.18
CA VAL A 194 -5.63 -17.82 0.38
C VAL A 194 -5.60 -18.37 1.79
N LYS A 195 -4.67 -19.28 2.06
CA LYS A 195 -4.37 -19.77 3.41
C LYS A 195 -3.08 -19.12 3.86
N LEU A 196 -3.14 -18.41 4.98
CA LEU A 196 -1.98 -17.83 5.65
C LEU A 196 -1.65 -18.72 6.84
N MET A 197 -0.38 -19.09 6.97
CA MET A 197 0.12 -19.98 8.03
C MET A 197 1.28 -19.30 8.73
N PRO A 198 1.38 -19.42 10.07
CA PRO A 198 2.53 -18.94 10.81
C PRO A 198 3.80 -19.65 10.32
N ALA A 199 4.93 -18.98 10.42
CA ALA A 199 6.24 -19.50 10.08
C ALA A 199 7.25 -19.19 11.20
N PRO A 200 8.29 -20.01 11.41
CA PRO A 200 9.34 -19.73 12.37
C PRO A 200 10.14 -18.49 11.98
N LYS A 201 10.76 -17.85 12.97
CA LYS A 201 11.60 -16.65 12.77
C LYS A 201 12.73 -16.94 11.78
N GLY A 202 12.95 -16.03 10.84
CA GLY A 202 14.00 -16.13 9.81
C GLY A 202 13.55 -16.82 8.50
N THR A 203 12.32 -17.34 8.42
CA THR A 203 11.80 -17.95 7.17
C THR A 203 11.54 -16.91 6.08
N GLY A 204 11.23 -15.66 6.47
CA GLY A 204 10.81 -14.62 5.57
C GLY A 204 9.38 -14.82 5.04
N LEU A 205 8.98 -13.97 4.09
CA LEU A 205 7.65 -14.02 3.48
C LEU A 205 7.67 -14.95 2.26
N ALA A 206 7.23 -16.20 2.44
CA ALA A 206 7.06 -17.18 1.38
C ALA A 206 5.70 -17.00 0.69
N CYS A 207 5.61 -15.97 -0.17
CA CYS A 207 4.39 -15.60 -0.86
C CYS A 207 4.67 -14.91 -2.20
N GLU A 208 3.63 -14.69 -2.98
CA GLU A 208 3.70 -13.95 -4.24
C GLU A 208 4.05 -12.48 -4.00
N GLY A 209 4.79 -11.88 -4.95
CA GLY A 209 5.37 -10.54 -4.81
C GLY A 209 4.39 -9.42 -4.42
N GLU A 210 3.16 -9.44 -4.93
CA GLU A 210 2.17 -8.42 -4.59
C GLU A 210 1.58 -8.60 -3.17
N ILE A 211 1.44 -9.86 -2.73
CA ILE A 211 1.07 -10.14 -1.33
C ILE A 211 2.23 -9.81 -0.39
N LYS A 212 3.48 -10.06 -0.84
CA LYS A 212 4.67 -9.72 -0.05
C LYS A 212 4.68 -8.24 0.32
N LYS A 213 4.34 -7.34 -0.63
CA LYS A 213 4.20 -5.91 -0.36
C LYS A 213 3.15 -5.63 0.72
N LEU A 214 1.97 -6.25 0.60
CA LEU A 214 0.91 -6.08 1.59
C LEU A 214 1.34 -6.54 2.99
N LEU A 215 1.95 -7.72 3.09
CA LEU A 215 2.36 -8.30 4.37
C LEU A 215 3.52 -7.54 5.00
N SER A 216 4.49 -7.08 4.19
CA SER A 216 5.59 -6.25 4.66
C SER A 216 5.09 -4.92 5.25
N VAL A 217 4.19 -4.22 4.53
CA VAL A 217 3.59 -2.96 4.97
C VAL A 217 2.69 -3.16 6.20
N ALA A 218 2.06 -4.34 6.37
CA ALA A 218 1.30 -4.70 7.57
C ALA A 218 2.19 -5.10 8.77
N GLY A 219 3.52 -5.24 8.57
CA GLY A 219 4.50 -5.52 9.62
C GLY A 219 4.71 -7.01 9.91
N TYR A 220 4.38 -7.88 8.98
CA TYR A 220 4.73 -9.31 9.07
C TYR A 220 6.13 -9.54 8.48
N LYS A 221 6.94 -10.35 9.16
CA LYS A 221 8.29 -10.73 8.75
C LYS A 221 8.37 -12.15 8.21
N ASP A 222 7.65 -13.07 8.86
CA ASP A 222 7.72 -14.51 8.56
C ASP A 222 6.32 -15.09 8.37
N MET A 223 6.05 -15.66 7.19
CA MET A 223 4.75 -16.24 6.89
C MET A 223 4.81 -17.21 5.72
N TRP A 224 4.09 -18.31 5.81
CA TRP A 224 3.83 -19.20 4.70
C TRP A 224 2.46 -18.93 4.10
N THR A 225 2.36 -19.01 2.79
CA THR A 225 1.08 -18.84 2.09
C THR A 225 0.80 -20.00 1.16
N LYS A 226 -0.45 -20.45 1.12
CA LYS A 226 -0.94 -21.43 0.16
C LYS A 226 -2.17 -20.85 -0.56
N THR A 227 -2.16 -20.93 -1.89
CA THR A 227 -3.15 -20.24 -2.71
C THR A 227 -3.84 -21.21 -3.65
N TYR A 228 -5.13 -20.98 -3.92
CA TYR A 228 -5.96 -21.80 -4.78
C TYR A 228 -6.85 -20.92 -5.66
N GLY A 229 -7.23 -21.44 -6.82
CA GLY A 229 -8.13 -20.78 -7.76
C GLY A 229 -7.44 -19.81 -8.71
N GLN A 230 -8.15 -18.80 -9.19
CA GLN A 230 -7.67 -17.86 -10.22
C GLN A 230 -6.79 -16.75 -9.63
N THR A 231 -5.60 -17.12 -9.18
CA THR A 231 -4.63 -16.20 -8.54
C THR A 231 -4.07 -15.13 -9.47
N ARG A 232 -4.21 -15.29 -10.79
CA ARG A 232 -3.81 -14.28 -11.77
C ARG A 232 -4.59 -12.97 -11.63
N LYS A 233 -5.83 -13.01 -11.11
CA LYS A 233 -6.64 -11.82 -10.82
C LYS A 233 -6.18 -11.17 -9.52
N LYS A 234 -5.19 -10.28 -9.59
CA LYS A 234 -4.52 -9.68 -8.41
C LYS A 234 -5.46 -8.96 -7.45
N ILE A 235 -6.48 -8.27 -7.97
CA ILE A 235 -7.48 -7.59 -7.13
C ILE A 235 -8.18 -8.58 -6.19
N ASN A 236 -8.68 -9.71 -6.73
CA ASN A 236 -9.34 -10.72 -5.90
C ASN A 236 -8.35 -11.40 -4.95
N PHE A 237 -7.11 -11.59 -5.40
CA PHE A 237 -6.07 -12.22 -4.61
C PHE A 237 -5.74 -11.39 -3.37
N ILE A 238 -5.52 -10.09 -3.52
CA ILE A 238 -5.30 -9.18 -2.39
C ILE A 238 -6.53 -9.08 -1.49
N ASN A 239 -7.72 -8.96 -2.08
CA ASN A 239 -8.95 -8.93 -1.29
C ASN A 239 -9.16 -10.22 -0.47
N ALA A 240 -8.76 -11.40 -1.00
CA ALA A 240 -8.79 -12.64 -0.24
C ALA A 240 -7.81 -12.61 0.94
N THR A 241 -6.60 -12.07 0.73
CA THR A 241 -5.59 -11.89 1.79
C THR A 241 -6.07 -10.91 2.86
N VAL A 242 -6.64 -9.76 2.47
CA VAL A 242 -7.23 -8.78 3.42
C VAL A 242 -8.33 -9.43 4.26
N LYS A 243 -9.21 -10.21 3.64
CA LYS A 243 -10.25 -10.95 4.38
C LYS A 243 -9.68 -12.00 5.34
N ALA A 244 -8.58 -12.66 4.97
CA ALA A 244 -7.89 -13.58 5.87
C ALA A 244 -7.32 -12.85 7.09
N LEU A 245 -6.61 -11.73 6.86
CA LEU A 245 -6.04 -10.91 7.94
C LEU A 245 -7.13 -10.34 8.87
N LYS A 246 -8.25 -9.89 8.31
CA LYS A 246 -9.39 -9.42 9.09
C LYS A 246 -9.95 -10.51 10.00
N LYS A 247 -10.13 -11.73 9.48
CA LYS A 247 -10.55 -12.88 10.30
C LYS A 247 -9.57 -13.18 11.43
N ALA A 248 -8.25 -13.05 11.18
CA ALA A 248 -7.24 -13.24 12.22
C ALA A 248 -7.41 -12.27 13.39
N THR A 249 -7.84 -11.04 13.10
CA THR A 249 -8.07 -10.01 14.12
C THR A 249 -9.40 -10.19 14.87
N GLU A 250 -10.44 -10.65 14.17
CA GLU A 250 -11.77 -10.86 14.73
C GLU A 250 -11.84 -12.10 15.66
N MET A 251 -10.99 -13.10 15.42
CA MET A 251 -11.00 -14.33 16.21
C MET A 251 -10.37 -14.12 17.58
N LYS A 252 -11.15 -14.39 18.64
CA LYS A 252 -10.66 -14.42 20.02
C LYS A 252 -10.07 -15.79 20.33
N VAL A 253 -8.77 -15.85 20.60
CA VAL A 253 -8.08 -17.08 21.03
C VAL A 253 -7.83 -17.00 22.53
N LYS A 254 -8.30 -18.00 23.29
CA LYS A 254 -8.02 -18.11 24.73
C LYS A 254 -6.50 -18.21 24.94
N GLY A 255 -5.96 -17.38 25.81
CA GLY A 255 -4.53 -17.40 26.17
C GLY A 255 -3.57 -16.65 25.23
N VAL A 256 -3.99 -16.27 24.05
CA VAL A 256 -3.18 -15.47 23.13
C VAL A 256 -3.75 -14.05 23.05
N LYS A 257 -3.19 -13.13 23.80
CA LYS A 257 -3.45 -11.71 23.55
C LYS A 257 -2.68 -11.32 22.29
N PRO A 258 -3.33 -10.93 21.18
CA PRO A 258 -2.61 -10.43 20.02
C PRO A 258 -1.74 -9.26 20.48
N LYS A 259 -0.42 -9.40 20.38
CA LYS A 259 0.50 -8.30 20.65
C LYS A 259 0.34 -7.29 19.51
N ILE A 260 -0.47 -6.29 19.78
CA ILE A 260 -0.56 -5.10 18.95
C ILE A 260 0.57 -4.23 19.45
N GLY A 261 1.61 -4.05 18.63
CA GLY A 261 2.75 -3.21 18.99
C GLY A 261 2.30 -1.83 19.42
N PRO A 262 2.97 -1.18 20.41
CA PRO A 262 2.75 0.23 20.67
C PRO A 262 3.07 1.01 19.38
N LEU A 263 2.33 2.06 19.11
CA LEU A 263 2.77 3.08 18.17
C LEU A 263 4.11 3.58 18.70
N SER A 264 5.20 3.33 17.97
CA SER A 264 6.49 3.91 18.29
C SER A 264 6.31 5.43 18.32
N SER A 265 6.46 6.01 19.49
CA SER A 265 6.55 7.44 19.71
C SER A 265 7.66 8.07 18.91
#